data_2b6aac6a685adccd216548f5da6f954b
#
_entry.id   2b6aac6a685adccd216548f5da6f954b
#
_cell.length_a   1.000
_cell.length_b   1.000
_cell.length_c   1.000
_cell.angle_alpha   90.00
_cell.angle_beta   90.00
_cell.angle_gamma   90.00
#
_symmetry.space_group_name_H-M   'P 1'
#
loop_
_entity.id
_entity.type
_entity.pdbx_description
1 polymer ?
#
loop_
_entity_poly.entity_id
_entity_poly.type
_entity_poly.pdbx_seq_one_letter_code
_entity_poly.pdbx_strand_id
1 'polypeptide(L)'
;MSRGLAIGLLLLTGIIWSTGGFLIKVIPWPPLVIAGLRSGFTAIIIFFYSRPKNFRFGKNTWAGAICYALMVICFVVGNKLTSSGNVILIQYAAPVYVALFGYYILGERSTKIDWIAIIIILTGLVCFFLEELSFQQLWGNALALLSGVGFAGLTIYMRKQKNDNPIDSVLVGNIITFLVCSPFYYNGVKYEPVNWAYIIFL
;
A
#
# COMPACT_ATOMS: atom_id res chain seq x y z
N MET A 1 -12.05 0.68 22.85
CA MET A 1 -12.63 -0.18 21.78
C MET A 1 -12.60 -1.60 22.27
N SER A 2 -13.73 -2.34 22.19
CA SER A 2 -13.75 -3.75 22.63
C SER A 2 -12.93 -4.62 21.67
N ARG A 3 -12.33 -5.71 22.18
CA ARG A 3 -11.51 -6.64 21.38
C ARG A 3 -12.28 -7.21 20.19
N GLY A 4 -13.59 -7.52 20.39
CA GLY A 4 -14.45 -8.04 19.31
C GLY A 4 -14.67 -7.03 18.20
N LEU A 5 -14.90 -5.75 18.53
CA LEU A 5 -15.04 -4.68 17.54
C LEU A 5 -13.73 -4.49 16.72
N ALA A 6 -12.57 -4.55 17.37
CA ALA A 6 -11.29 -4.45 16.69
C ALA A 6 -11.09 -5.59 15.68
N ILE A 7 -11.40 -6.83 16.06
CA ILE A 7 -11.32 -7.99 15.16
C ILE A 7 -12.30 -7.84 14.00
N GLY A 8 -13.55 -7.42 14.28
CA GLY A 8 -14.56 -7.20 13.23
C GLY A 8 -14.12 -6.14 12.21
N LEU A 9 -13.54 -5.03 12.67
CA LEU A 9 -13.01 -3.98 11.79
C LEU A 9 -11.82 -4.46 10.94
N LEU A 10 -10.94 -5.30 11.51
CA LEU A 10 -9.82 -5.87 10.76
C LEU A 10 -10.32 -6.83 9.66
N LEU A 11 -11.30 -7.68 9.96
CA LEU A 11 -11.91 -8.57 8.97
C LEU A 11 -12.60 -7.77 7.85
N LEU A 12 -13.37 -6.74 8.21
CA LEU A 12 -14.01 -5.85 7.25
C LEU A 12 -12.98 -5.15 6.35
N THR A 13 -11.88 -4.66 6.92
CA THR A 13 -10.78 -4.05 6.17
C THR A 13 -10.17 -5.04 5.18
N GLY A 14 -9.95 -6.30 5.59
CA GLY A 14 -9.45 -7.36 4.70
C GLY A 14 -10.37 -7.63 3.52
N ILE A 15 -11.70 -7.68 3.75
CA ILE A 15 -12.71 -7.86 2.70
C ILE A 15 -12.69 -6.68 1.73
N ILE A 16 -12.67 -5.45 2.23
CA ILE A 16 -12.63 -4.24 1.39
C ILE A 16 -11.33 -4.21 0.58
N TRP A 17 -10.19 -4.51 1.17
CA TRP A 17 -8.91 -4.55 0.46
C TRP A 17 -8.87 -5.60 -0.65
N SER A 18 -9.54 -6.75 -0.47
CA SER A 18 -9.59 -7.79 -1.51
C SER A 18 -10.27 -7.33 -2.80
N THR A 19 -11.20 -6.38 -2.72
CA THR A 19 -11.88 -5.82 -3.90
C THR A 19 -11.01 -4.82 -4.66
N GLY A 20 -10.01 -4.22 -4.01
CA GLY A 20 -9.18 -3.17 -4.59
C GLY A 20 -8.40 -3.62 -5.83
N GLY A 21 -7.80 -4.81 -5.78
CA GLY A 21 -7.07 -5.37 -6.93
C GLY A 21 -7.97 -5.59 -8.16
N PHE A 22 -9.19 -6.09 -7.93
CA PHE A 22 -10.19 -6.28 -8.99
C PHE A 22 -10.61 -4.94 -9.60
N LEU A 23 -10.95 -3.95 -8.79
CA LEU A 23 -11.38 -2.63 -9.26
C LEU A 23 -10.28 -1.92 -10.07
N ILE A 24 -9.01 -2.00 -9.63
CA ILE A 24 -7.89 -1.47 -10.40
C ILE A 24 -7.83 -2.10 -11.80
N LYS A 25 -8.13 -3.38 -11.94
CA LYS A 25 -8.14 -4.07 -13.23
C LYS A 25 -9.29 -3.65 -14.15
N VAL A 26 -10.47 -3.49 -13.60
CA VAL A 26 -11.69 -3.14 -14.33
C VAL A 26 -11.64 -1.72 -14.90
N ILE A 27 -11.04 -0.76 -14.17
CA ILE A 27 -10.94 0.63 -14.63
C ILE A 27 -10.01 0.71 -15.86
N PRO A 28 -10.48 1.16 -17.04
CA PRO A 28 -9.70 1.18 -18.29
C PRO A 28 -8.73 2.37 -18.38
N TRP A 29 -8.31 2.92 -17.24
CA TRP A 29 -7.40 4.06 -17.19
C TRP A 29 -5.94 3.64 -16.99
N PRO A 30 -4.98 4.50 -17.39
CA PRO A 30 -3.56 4.28 -17.10
C PRO A 30 -3.32 4.11 -15.59
N PRO A 31 -2.40 3.23 -15.19
CA PRO A 31 -2.22 2.90 -13.77
C PRO A 31 -1.83 4.10 -12.90
N LEU A 32 -1.03 5.03 -13.43
CA LEU A 32 -0.64 6.25 -12.71
C LEU A 32 -1.82 7.18 -12.47
N VAL A 33 -2.77 7.25 -13.41
CA VAL A 33 -4.01 8.01 -13.23
C VAL A 33 -4.84 7.43 -12.10
N ILE A 34 -4.99 6.10 -12.06
CA ILE A 34 -5.72 5.40 -10.99
C ILE A 34 -5.04 5.65 -9.64
N ALA A 35 -3.72 5.45 -9.55
CA ALA A 35 -2.95 5.66 -8.33
C ALA A 35 -3.09 7.09 -7.79
N GLY A 36 -3.00 8.07 -8.68
CA GLY A 36 -3.06 9.47 -8.30
C GLY A 36 -4.46 9.91 -7.87
N LEU A 37 -5.50 9.64 -8.66
CA LEU A 37 -6.86 10.08 -8.35
C LEU A 37 -7.40 9.44 -7.07
N ARG A 38 -7.23 8.12 -6.88
CA ARG A 38 -7.62 7.48 -5.61
C ARG A 38 -6.91 8.11 -4.41
N SER A 39 -5.61 8.41 -4.57
CA SER A 39 -4.83 9.05 -3.50
C SER A 39 -5.31 10.48 -3.24
N GLY A 40 -5.74 11.23 -4.26
CA GLY A 40 -6.35 12.53 -4.10
C GLY A 40 -7.63 12.48 -3.25
N PHE A 41 -8.56 11.58 -3.57
CA PHE A 41 -9.79 11.38 -2.77
C PHE A 41 -9.46 10.94 -1.34
N THR A 42 -8.55 9.98 -1.18
CA THR A 42 -8.11 9.52 0.14
C THR A 42 -7.47 10.64 0.96
N ALA A 43 -6.65 11.50 0.34
CA ALA A 43 -6.05 12.65 1.01
C ALA A 43 -7.12 13.62 1.54
N ILE A 44 -8.16 13.91 0.74
CA ILE A 44 -9.27 14.76 1.15
C ILE A 44 -10.00 14.16 2.36
N ILE A 45 -10.35 12.87 2.30
CA ILE A 45 -11.05 12.18 3.39
C ILE A 45 -10.22 12.21 4.67
N ILE A 46 -8.93 11.84 4.58
CA ILE A 46 -8.03 11.82 5.74
C ILE A 46 -7.84 13.22 6.30
N PHE A 47 -7.71 14.24 5.46
CA PHE A 47 -7.57 15.63 5.91
C PHE A 47 -8.76 16.07 6.75
N PHE A 48 -9.99 15.82 6.31
CA PHE A 48 -11.19 16.18 7.07
C PHE A 48 -11.38 15.31 8.33
N TYR A 49 -10.97 14.05 8.30
CA TYR A 49 -11.04 13.16 9.45
C TYR A 49 -9.99 13.48 10.51
N SER A 50 -8.73 13.60 10.11
CA SER A 50 -7.58 13.80 11.01
C SER A 50 -7.52 15.22 11.58
N ARG A 51 -8.04 16.22 10.84
CA ARG A 51 -7.99 17.66 11.19
C ARG A 51 -6.62 18.05 11.76
N PRO A 52 -5.54 17.93 11.00
CA PRO A 52 -4.20 18.16 11.50
C PRO A 52 -4.08 19.57 12.04
N LYS A 53 -3.88 19.71 13.37
CA LYS A 53 -3.81 21.02 14.05
C LYS A 53 -2.50 21.76 13.78
N ASN A 54 -1.44 21.00 13.46
CA ASN A 54 -0.10 21.55 13.19
C ASN A 54 0.53 20.82 12.01
N PHE A 55 0.81 21.53 10.93
CA PHE A 55 1.52 21.03 9.75
C PHE A 55 3.06 20.92 9.97
N ARG A 56 3.49 20.51 11.14
CA ARG A 56 4.91 20.29 11.41
C ARG A 56 5.26 18.82 11.19
N PHE A 57 5.53 18.48 9.94
CA PHE A 57 5.92 17.12 9.59
C PHE A 57 7.40 16.89 9.87
N GLY A 58 7.69 15.95 10.77
CA GLY A 58 9.05 15.52 11.09
C GLY A 58 9.67 14.67 9.97
N LYS A 59 10.99 14.42 10.07
CA LYS A 59 11.73 13.57 9.12
C LYS A 59 11.10 12.17 8.97
N ASN A 60 10.58 11.59 10.06
CA ASN A 60 9.94 10.28 10.04
C ASN A 60 8.61 10.30 9.28
N THR A 61 7.85 11.41 9.35
CA THR A 61 6.61 11.59 8.59
C THR A 61 6.90 11.62 7.09
N TRP A 62 7.90 12.38 6.67
CA TRP A 62 8.31 12.44 5.26
C TRP A 62 8.82 11.09 4.75
N ALA A 63 9.66 10.39 5.54
CA ALA A 63 10.14 9.06 5.16
C ALA A 63 8.98 8.06 5.03
N GLY A 64 8.05 8.04 5.97
CA GLY A 64 6.84 7.21 5.88
C GLY A 64 5.97 7.58 4.68
N ALA A 65 5.82 8.87 4.38
CA ALA A 65 5.05 9.36 3.23
C ALA A 65 5.65 8.93 1.89
N ILE A 66 6.98 9.00 1.75
CA ILE A 66 7.68 8.52 0.54
C ILE A 66 7.49 7.01 0.38
N CYS A 67 7.64 6.24 1.48
CA CYS A 67 7.40 4.80 1.46
C CYS A 67 5.94 4.47 1.08
N TYR A 68 4.96 5.26 1.56
CA TYR A 68 3.56 5.12 1.18
C TYR A 68 3.35 5.38 -0.31
N ALA A 69 3.88 6.49 -0.84
CA ALA A 69 3.75 6.82 -2.26
C ALA A 69 4.36 5.74 -3.16
N LEU A 70 5.56 5.25 -2.80
CA LEU A 70 6.21 4.14 -3.49
C LEU A 70 5.34 2.88 -3.46
N MET A 71 4.81 2.52 -2.29
CA MET A 71 3.92 1.38 -2.11
C MET A 71 2.71 1.48 -3.05
N VAL A 72 1.99 2.60 -3.02
CA VAL A 72 0.74 2.77 -3.79
C VAL A 72 1.00 2.76 -5.30
N ILE A 73 2.00 3.51 -5.77
CA ILE A 73 2.32 3.58 -7.21
C ILE A 73 2.73 2.19 -7.71
N CYS A 74 3.66 1.54 -7.03
CA CYS A 74 4.14 0.22 -7.44
C CYS A 74 3.04 -0.84 -7.36
N PHE A 75 2.15 -0.77 -6.36
CA PHE A 75 0.99 -1.67 -6.24
C PHE A 75 0.04 -1.53 -7.42
N VAL A 76 -0.37 -0.30 -7.75
CA VAL A 76 -1.34 -0.07 -8.83
C VAL A 76 -0.74 -0.41 -10.19
N VAL A 77 0.51 -0.01 -10.46
CA VAL A 77 1.20 -0.37 -11.71
C VAL A 77 1.41 -1.89 -11.80
N GLY A 78 1.85 -2.53 -10.72
CA GLY A 78 1.99 -3.98 -10.64
C GLY A 78 0.69 -4.70 -10.96
N ASN A 79 -0.44 -4.27 -10.39
CA ASN A 79 -1.77 -4.84 -10.68
C ASN A 79 -2.16 -4.77 -12.16
N LYS A 80 -1.70 -3.77 -12.89
CA LYS A 80 -1.97 -3.66 -14.34
C LYS A 80 -1.06 -4.57 -15.17
N LEU A 81 0.13 -4.90 -14.67
CA LEU A 81 1.14 -5.68 -15.39
C LEU A 81 1.12 -7.18 -15.07
N THR A 82 0.58 -7.57 -13.91
CA THR A 82 0.46 -8.99 -13.50
C THR A 82 -0.91 -9.27 -12.89
N SER A 83 -1.17 -10.49 -12.41
CA SER A 83 -2.43 -10.81 -11.73
C SER A 83 -2.54 -10.09 -10.39
N SER A 84 -3.76 -9.66 -10.01
CA SER A 84 -3.97 -9.02 -8.72
C SER A 84 -3.62 -9.94 -7.54
N GLY A 85 -3.84 -11.25 -7.70
CA GLY A 85 -3.44 -12.25 -6.72
C GLY A 85 -1.94 -12.24 -6.49
N ASN A 86 -1.12 -12.24 -7.56
CA ASN A 86 0.34 -12.19 -7.47
C ASN A 86 0.82 -10.92 -6.75
N VAL A 87 0.28 -9.76 -7.10
CA VAL A 87 0.68 -8.50 -6.48
C VAL A 87 0.40 -8.50 -4.98
N ILE A 88 -0.77 -8.96 -4.58
CA ILE A 88 -1.17 -9.01 -3.16
C ILE A 88 -0.29 -10.01 -2.40
N LEU A 89 -0.08 -11.21 -2.95
CA LEU A 89 0.74 -12.23 -2.31
C LEU A 89 2.19 -11.81 -2.16
N ILE A 90 2.79 -11.22 -3.20
CA ILE A 90 4.16 -10.72 -3.14
C ILE A 90 4.26 -9.57 -2.13
N GLN A 91 3.28 -8.67 -2.08
CA GLN A 91 3.26 -7.58 -1.10
C GLN A 91 3.17 -8.12 0.34
N TYR A 92 2.53 -9.27 0.56
CA TYR A 92 2.50 -9.93 1.88
C TYR A 92 3.88 -10.45 2.34
N ALA A 93 4.94 -10.38 1.53
CA ALA A 93 6.31 -10.52 2.02
C ALA A 93 6.78 -9.32 2.88
N ALA A 94 5.98 -8.23 2.99
CA ALA A 94 6.32 -7.06 3.81
C ALA A 94 6.76 -7.39 5.26
N PRO A 95 6.19 -8.35 6.00
CA PRO A 95 6.69 -8.75 7.32
C PRO A 95 8.16 -9.17 7.32
N VAL A 96 8.65 -9.81 6.24
CA VAL A 96 10.07 -10.17 6.09
C VAL A 96 10.94 -8.91 6.08
N TYR A 97 10.54 -7.92 5.28
CA TYR A 97 11.25 -6.64 5.21
C TYR A 97 11.17 -5.87 6.52
N VAL A 98 10.02 -5.92 7.22
CA VAL A 98 9.89 -5.33 8.57
C VAL A 98 10.83 -6.01 9.55
N ALA A 99 10.96 -7.34 9.53
CA ALA A 99 11.86 -8.07 10.42
C ALA A 99 13.32 -7.74 10.14
N LEU A 100 13.71 -7.59 8.86
CA LEU A 100 15.08 -7.28 8.45
C LEU A 100 15.46 -5.82 8.75
N PHE A 101 14.62 -4.87 8.33
CA PHE A 101 14.92 -3.44 8.46
C PHE A 101 14.50 -2.84 9.80
N GLY A 102 13.52 -3.44 10.50
CA GLY A 102 13.04 -2.97 11.78
C GLY A 102 14.13 -2.96 12.85
N TYR A 103 15.01 -3.95 12.84
CA TYR A 103 16.16 -3.96 13.76
C TYR A 103 17.07 -2.75 13.59
N TYR A 104 17.38 -2.38 12.35
CA TYR A 104 18.28 -1.25 12.07
C TYR A 104 17.63 0.12 12.31
N ILE A 105 16.32 0.23 12.08
CA ILE A 105 15.60 1.52 12.11
C ILE A 105 14.95 1.77 13.48
N LEU A 106 14.39 0.73 14.11
CA LEU A 106 13.67 0.81 15.39
C LEU A 106 14.51 0.34 16.58
N GLY A 107 15.58 -0.44 16.34
CA GLY A 107 16.32 -1.14 17.39
C GLY A 107 15.55 -2.33 18.00
N GLU A 108 14.39 -2.68 17.45
CA GLU A 108 13.56 -3.78 17.94
C GLU A 108 13.98 -5.09 17.26
N ARG A 109 14.25 -6.13 18.05
CA ARG A 109 14.61 -7.46 17.50
C ARG A 109 13.36 -8.28 17.28
N SER A 110 13.26 -8.92 16.12
CA SER A 110 12.21 -9.89 15.83
C SER A 110 12.33 -11.10 16.75
N THR A 111 11.20 -11.59 17.24
CA THR A 111 11.13 -12.76 18.12
C THR A 111 11.25 -14.06 17.30
N LYS A 112 11.48 -15.20 17.99
CA LYS A 112 11.47 -16.51 17.33
C LYS A 112 10.11 -16.81 16.66
N ILE A 113 9.03 -16.32 17.27
CA ILE A 113 7.66 -16.49 16.73
C ILE A 113 7.51 -15.72 15.43
N ASP A 114 8.05 -14.50 15.34
CA ASP A 114 8.02 -13.71 14.10
C ASP A 114 8.75 -14.42 12.97
N TRP A 115 9.92 -15.02 13.25
CA TRP A 115 10.67 -15.79 12.25
C TRP A 115 9.94 -17.05 11.80
N ILE A 116 9.25 -17.77 12.70
CA ILE A 116 8.41 -18.91 12.34
C ILE A 116 7.27 -18.45 11.41
N ALA A 117 6.58 -17.35 11.76
CA ALA A 117 5.53 -16.78 10.93
C ALA A 117 6.04 -16.39 9.55
N ILE A 118 7.22 -15.75 9.47
CA ILE A 118 7.88 -15.38 8.22
C ILE A 118 8.16 -16.62 7.35
N ILE A 119 8.70 -17.70 7.94
CA ILE A 119 8.97 -18.94 7.20
C ILE A 119 7.67 -19.53 6.63
N ILE A 120 6.60 -19.56 7.42
CA ILE A 120 5.29 -20.05 6.96
C ILE A 120 4.77 -19.19 5.79
N ILE A 121 4.84 -17.85 5.90
CA ILE A 121 4.42 -16.93 4.84
C ILE A 121 5.25 -17.16 3.56
N LEU A 122 6.57 -17.26 3.68
CA LEU A 122 7.46 -17.49 2.53
C LEU A 122 7.21 -18.83 1.88
N THR A 123 6.96 -19.89 2.67
CA THR A 123 6.63 -21.22 2.14
C THR A 123 5.32 -21.18 1.37
N GLY A 124 4.28 -20.54 1.91
CA GLY A 124 3.01 -20.35 1.20
C GLY A 124 3.18 -19.56 -0.09
N LEU A 125 4.01 -18.52 -0.06
CA LEU A 125 4.34 -17.72 -1.24
C LEU A 125 5.04 -18.55 -2.32
N VAL A 126 6.04 -19.34 -1.93
CA VAL A 126 6.77 -20.26 -2.85
C VAL A 126 5.82 -21.29 -3.46
N CYS A 127 4.98 -21.94 -2.65
CA CYS A 127 4.01 -22.92 -3.15
C CYS A 127 3.07 -22.30 -4.19
N PHE A 128 2.61 -21.08 -3.95
CA PHE A 128 1.75 -20.36 -4.90
C PHE A 128 2.47 -20.04 -6.22
N PHE A 129 3.74 -19.60 -6.15
CA PHE A 129 4.51 -19.22 -7.34
C PHE A 129 4.98 -20.40 -8.18
N LEU A 130 5.05 -21.62 -7.64
CA LEU A 130 5.44 -22.81 -8.41
C LEU A 130 4.49 -23.09 -9.58
N GLU A 131 3.22 -22.69 -9.47
CA GLU A 131 2.22 -22.91 -10.52
C GLU A 131 2.08 -21.74 -11.52
N GLU A 132 2.51 -20.51 -11.15
CA GLU A 132 2.21 -19.31 -11.93
C GLU A 132 3.46 -18.50 -12.41
N LEU A 133 4.67 -19.02 -12.28
CA LEU A 133 5.88 -18.32 -12.71
C LEU A 133 5.92 -18.20 -14.25
N SER A 134 5.27 -17.19 -14.79
CA SER A 134 5.51 -16.76 -16.18
C SER A 134 6.53 -15.61 -16.19
N PHE A 135 7.63 -15.78 -16.93
CA PHE A 135 8.62 -14.73 -17.19
C PHE A 135 8.02 -13.49 -17.86
N GLN A 136 6.85 -13.64 -18.49
CA GLN A 136 6.10 -12.54 -19.12
C GLN A 136 5.58 -11.49 -18.12
N GLN A 137 5.49 -11.83 -16.83
CA GLN A 137 4.98 -10.94 -15.77
C GLN A 137 6.08 -10.40 -14.83
N LEU A 138 7.36 -10.53 -15.23
CA LEU A 138 8.51 -10.21 -14.39
C LEU A 138 8.46 -8.76 -13.85
N TRP A 139 8.12 -7.80 -14.70
CA TRP A 139 8.03 -6.38 -14.30
C TRP A 139 6.91 -6.12 -13.28
N GLY A 140 5.75 -6.75 -13.45
CA GLY A 140 4.65 -6.65 -12.49
C GLY A 140 5.03 -7.22 -11.12
N ASN A 141 5.70 -8.38 -11.11
CA ASN A 141 6.16 -9.03 -9.88
C ASN A 141 7.29 -8.23 -9.20
N ALA A 142 8.23 -7.64 -9.97
CA ALA A 142 9.26 -6.76 -9.43
C ALA A 142 8.67 -5.51 -8.76
N LEU A 143 7.65 -4.89 -9.38
CA LEU A 143 6.94 -3.76 -8.79
C LEU A 143 6.15 -4.17 -7.54
N ALA A 144 5.57 -5.38 -7.52
CA ALA A 144 4.91 -5.91 -6.34
C ALA A 144 5.90 -6.10 -5.16
N LEU A 145 7.12 -6.60 -5.42
CA LEU A 145 8.19 -6.67 -4.42
C LEU A 145 8.55 -5.28 -3.89
N LEU A 146 8.74 -4.31 -4.78
CA LEU A 146 9.06 -2.93 -4.41
C LEU A 146 7.91 -2.29 -3.61
N SER A 147 6.67 -2.59 -3.96
CA SER A 147 5.50 -2.21 -3.17
C SER A 147 5.54 -2.80 -1.76
N GLY A 148 5.95 -4.07 -1.61
CA GLY A 148 6.15 -4.72 -0.31
C GLY A 148 7.22 -4.03 0.54
N VAL A 149 8.34 -3.63 -0.07
CA VAL A 149 9.38 -2.82 0.60
C VAL A 149 8.82 -1.47 1.05
N GLY A 150 8.07 -0.79 0.19
CA GLY A 150 7.37 0.46 0.53
C GLY A 150 6.40 0.28 1.71
N PHE A 151 5.63 -0.81 1.72
CA PHE A 151 4.71 -1.13 2.80
C PHE A 151 5.44 -1.39 4.13
N ALA A 152 6.54 -2.14 4.09
CA ALA A 152 7.37 -2.36 5.27
C ALA A 152 7.96 -1.04 5.80
N GLY A 153 8.50 -0.20 4.90
CA GLY A 153 9.02 1.11 5.27
C GLY A 153 7.96 2.00 5.91
N LEU A 154 6.77 2.09 5.32
CA LEU A 154 5.63 2.80 5.92
C LEU A 154 5.34 2.29 7.34
N THR A 155 5.21 0.96 7.51
CA THR A 155 4.91 0.34 8.80
C THR A 155 5.97 0.68 9.86
N ILE A 156 7.26 0.60 9.50
CA ILE A 156 8.38 0.93 10.37
C ILE A 156 8.33 2.41 10.78
N TYR A 157 8.13 3.33 9.84
CA TYR A 157 8.08 4.76 10.16
C TYR A 157 6.81 5.15 10.92
N MET A 158 5.66 4.53 10.66
CA MET A 158 4.46 4.70 11.50
C MET A 158 4.72 4.21 12.93
N ARG A 159 5.40 3.08 13.10
CA ARG A 159 5.81 2.58 14.43
C ARG A 159 6.74 3.57 15.15
N LYS A 160 7.67 4.19 14.43
CA LYS A 160 8.58 5.22 14.98
C LYS A 160 7.84 6.48 15.43
N GLN A 161 6.67 6.75 14.83
CA GLN A 161 5.79 7.89 15.14
C GLN A 161 4.69 7.54 16.15
N LYS A 162 4.82 6.45 16.91
CA LYS A 162 3.77 6.00 17.87
C LYS A 162 3.35 7.06 18.90
N ASN A 163 4.21 8.00 19.21
CA ASN A 163 3.96 9.12 20.15
C ASN A 163 3.49 10.41 19.45
N ASP A 164 3.50 10.42 18.11
CA ASP A 164 3.02 11.50 17.26
C ASP A 164 1.70 11.07 16.58
N ASN A 165 1.39 11.62 15.42
CA ASN A 165 0.24 11.20 14.62
C ASN A 165 0.69 10.39 13.38
N PRO A 166 0.71 9.04 13.43
CA PRO A 166 1.15 8.21 12.32
C PRO A 166 0.34 8.40 11.03
N ILE A 167 -0.92 8.86 11.14
CA ILE A 167 -1.82 9.12 10.00
C ILE A 167 -1.27 10.23 9.10
N ASP A 168 -0.46 11.14 9.64
CA ASP A 168 0.14 12.22 8.86
C ASP A 168 1.06 11.68 7.76
N SER A 169 1.75 10.56 7.98
CA SER A 169 2.54 9.89 6.93
C SER A 169 1.67 9.41 5.77
N VAL A 170 0.48 8.89 6.08
CA VAL A 170 -0.47 8.43 5.06
C VAL A 170 -1.08 9.62 4.33
N LEU A 171 -1.45 10.69 5.03
CA LEU A 171 -1.96 11.92 4.42
C LEU A 171 -0.95 12.53 3.44
N VAL A 172 0.28 12.78 3.91
CA VAL A 172 1.34 13.37 3.08
C VAL A 172 1.69 12.43 1.92
N GLY A 173 1.75 11.12 2.16
CA GLY A 173 2.02 10.13 1.11
C GLY A 173 0.96 10.12 0.01
N ASN A 174 -0.33 10.25 0.37
CA ASN A 174 -1.41 10.40 -0.61
C ASN A 174 -1.27 11.71 -1.41
N ILE A 175 -0.92 12.82 -0.77
CA ILE A 175 -0.67 14.10 -1.45
C ILE A 175 0.50 13.96 -2.43
N ILE A 176 1.61 13.35 -2.00
CA ILE A 176 2.78 13.10 -2.86
C ILE A 176 2.37 12.25 -4.07
N THR A 177 1.64 11.15 -3.85
CA THR A 177 1.18 10.27 -4.94
C THR A 177 0.31 11.03 -5.92
N PHE A 178 -0.65 11.83 -5.43
CA PHE A 178 -1.51 12.65 -6.28
C PHE A 178 -0.71 13.62 -7.13
N LEU A 179 0.26 14.34 -6.54
CA LEU A 179 1.09 15.32 -7.23
C LEU A 179 2.05 14.67 -8.25
N VAL A 180 2.71 13.58 -7.88
CA VAL A 180 3.63 12.86 -8.76
C VAL A 180 2.90 12.29 -9.99
N CYS A 181 1.66 11.85 -9.81
CA CYS A 181 0.85 11.31 -10.89
C CYS A 181 0.13 12.38 -11.73
N SER A 182 0.13 13.64 -11.31
CA SER A 182 -0.64 14.72 -11.96
C SER A 182 -0.32 14.94 -13.46
N PRO A 183 0.93 14.77 -13.96
CA PRO A 183 1.21 14.93 -15.39
C PRO A 183 0.46 13.95 -16.29
N PHE A 184 0.00 12.82 -15.74
CA PHE A 184 -0.67 11.77 -16.50
C PHE A 184 -2.20 11.96 -16.59
N TYR A 185 -2.79 12.92 -15.87
CA TYR A 185 -4.25 13.10 -15.84
C TYR A 185 -4.80 13.66 -17.16
N TYR A 186 -4.06 14.54 -17.81
CA TYR A 186 -4.54 15.28 -18.98
C TYR A 186 -4.99 14.36 -20.13
N ASN A 187 -4.24 13.29 -20.39
CA ASN A 187 -4.52 12.37 -21.51
C ASN A 187 -5.10 11.02 -21.04
N GLY A 188 -5.25 10.80 -19.75
CA GLY A 188 -5.56 9.48 -19.20
C GLY A 188 -6.99 9.31 -18.67
N VAL A 189 -7.71 10.40 -18.46
CA VAL A 189 -9.06 10.37 -17.86
C VAL A 189 -10.13 10.32 -18.94
N LYS A 190 -10.87 9.22 -18.98
CA LYS A 190 -12.12 9.13 -19.80
C LYS A 190 -13.32 9.39 -18.90
N TYR A 191 -14.19 10.27 -19.33
CA TYR A 191 -15.39 10.68 -18.59
C TYR A 191 -16.50 9.61 -18.67
N GLU A 192 -16.37 8.56 -17.89
CA GLU A 192 -17.43 7.56 -17.68
C GLU A 192 -17.83 7.56 -16.20
N PRO A 193 -19.10 7.83 -15.85
CA PRO A 193 -19.55 7.94 -14.44
C PRO A 193 -19.22 6.71 -13.60
N VAL A 194 -19.28 5.52 -14.19
CA VAL A 194 -19.00 4.24 -13.53
C VAL A 194 -17.54 4.17 -13.06
N ASN A 195 -16.59 4.62 -13.90
CA ASN A 195 -15.17 4.62 -13.55
C ASN A 195 -14.87 5.57 -12.38
N TRP A 196 -15.57 6.70 -12.30
CA TRP A 196 -15.46 7.63 -11.17
C TRP A 196 -15.99 7.02 -9.87
N ALA A 197 -17.10 6.28 -9.93
CA ALA A 197 -17.61 5.54 -8.76
C ALA A 197 -16.58 4.50 -8.28
N TYR A 198 -15.92 3.78 -9.17
CA TYR A 198 -14.88 2.82 -8.81
C TYR A 198 -13.65 3.49 -8.16
N ILE A 199 -13.22 4.63 -8.66
CA ILE A 199 -12.09 5.38 -8.08
C ILE A 199 -12.42 5.91 -6.68
N ILE A 200 -13.63 6.40 -6.46
CA ILE A 200 -14.07 6.90 -5.14
C ILE A 200 -14.15 5.74 -4.14
N PHE A 201 -14.53 4.55 -4.59
CA PHE A 201 -14.57 3.36 -3.74
C PHE A 201 -13.17 2.80 -3.42
N LEU A 202 -12.19 2.94 -4.31
CA LEU A 202 -10.80 2.54 -4.12
C LEU A 202 -10.06 3.39 -3.07
#